data_5b7f9c126566499cfa2a566f7fef2e41
#
_entry.id   5b7f9c126566499cfa2a566f7fef2e41
#
_cell.length_a   1.000
_cell.length_b   1.000
_cell.length_c   1.000
_cell.angle_alpha   90.00
_cell.angle_beta   90.00
_cell.angle_gamma   90.00
#
_symmetry.space_group_name_H-M   'P 1'
#
loop_
_entity.id
_entity.type
_entity.pdbx_description
1 polymer ?
#
loop_
_entity_poly.entity_id
_entity_poly.type
_entity_poly.pdbx_seq_one_letter_code
_entity_poly.pdbx_strand_id
1 'polypeptide(L)'
;KERVSFVQEKTGNPIVLPLLPHVGNSLFDYIRNERDNEAGSVYLFPNKKNATERLENKSIGTIVNTVFEKLNLRKGESGRGVSVFRHNLASKLLGKGTEIRVISHILGHICSSSIVPYIDADIPHLRECGINIECYPIRKELFE
;
A
#
# COMPACT_ATOMS: atom_id res chain seq x y z
N LYS A 1 22.03 7.59 -4.75
CA LYS A 1 20.90 7.78 -5.70
C LYS A 1 19.62 7.87 -4.88
N GLU A 2 18.85 8.91 -5.11
CA GLU A 2 17.64 9.24 -4.34
C GLU A 2 16.37 8.58 -4.91
N ARG A 3 16.50 7.56 -5.76
CA ARG A 3 15.38 6.91 -6.44
C ARG A 3 15.57 5.41 -6.47
N VAL A 4 14.45 4.69 -6.35
CA VAL A 4 14.35 3.25 -6.59
C VAL A 4 13.45 3.03 -7.81
N SER A 5 13.90 2.16 -8.73
CA SER A 5 13.12 1.77 -9.90
C SER A 5 12.94 0.26 -9.92
N PHE A 6 11.75 -0.18 -10.28
CA PHE A 6 11.43 -1.59 -10.42
C PHE A 6 10.28 -1.77 -11.41
N VAL A 7 10.14 -2.98 -11.93
CA VAL A 7 9.03 -3.37 -12.81
C VAL A 7 8.03 -4.16 -12.00
N GLN A 8 6.76 -3.76 -12.05
CA GLN A 8 5.70 -4.52 -11.40
C GLN A 8 5.48 -5.86 -12.09
N GLU A 9 5.59 -6.94 -11.34
CA GLU A 9 5.45 -8.30 -11.88
C GLU A 9 4.08 -8.55 -12.53
N LYS A 10 3.01 -8.07 -11.89
CA LYS A 10 1.64 -8.32 -12.36
C LYS A 10 1.25 -7.52 -13.61
N THR A 11 1.79 -6.32 -13.77
CA THR A 11 1.35 -5.38 -14.80
C THR A 11 2.43 -5.09 -15.85
N GLY A 12 3.69 -5.46 -15.57
CA GLY A 12 4.83 -5.11 -16.41
C GLY A 12 5.20 -3.63 -16.39
N ASN A 13 4.50 -2.79 -15.61
CA ASN A 13 4.73 -1.36 -15.61
C ASN A 13 5.99 -0.99 -14.83
N PRO A 14 6.89 -0.17 -15.40
CA PRO A 14 8.00 0.39 -14.66
C PRO A 14 7.49 1.44 -13.67
N ILE A 15 7.98 1.38 -12.44
CA ILE A 15 7.71 2.36 -11.39
C ILE A 15 9.03 2.94 -10.92
N VAL A 16 9.06 4.26 -10.77
CA VAL A 16 10.19 5.00 -10.19
C VAL A 16 9.66 5.79 -8.99
N LEU A 17 10.18 5.48 -7.82
CA LEU A 17 9.80 6.14 -6.58
C LEU A 17 10.99 6.87 -5.96
N PRO A 18 10.76 7.96 -5.21
CA PRO A 18 11.82 8.55 -4.40
C PRO A 18 12.23 7.58 -3.30
N LEU A 19 13.54 7.45 -3.10
CA LEU A 19 14.09 6.67 -1.99
C LEU A 19 14.21 7.59 -0.77
N LEU A 20 13.29 7.46 0.15
CA LEU A 20 13.30 8.24 1.38
C LEU A 20 14.51 7.85 2.25
N PRO A 21 15.15 8.81 2.97
CA PRO A 21 16.38 8.54 3.73
C PRO A 21 16.24 7.37 4.71
N HIS A 22 15.14 7.29 5.45
CA HIS A 22 14.93 6.20 6.41
C HIS A 22 14.79 4.83 5.74
N VAL A 23 14.17 4.76 4.55
CA VAL A 23 14.09 3.52 3.76
C VAL A 23 15.47 3.14 3.21
N GLY A 24 16.21 4.12 2.70
CA GLY A 24 17.56 3.94 2.20
C GLY A 24 18.51 3.43 3.29
N ASN A 25 18.45 4.00 4.48
CA ASN A 25 19.26 3.58 5.63
C ASN A 25 18.92 2.13 6.05
N SER A 26 17.62 1.80 6.15
CA SER A 26 17.19 0.43 6.48
C SER A 26 17.64 -0.59 5.44
N LEU A 27 17.59 -0.25 4.16
CA LEU A 27 18.10 -1.11 3.09
C LEU A 27 19.63 -1.27 3.18
N PHE A 28 20.34 -0.20 3.47
CA PHE A 28 21.79 -0.23 3.63
C PHE A 28 22.19 -1.13 4.82
N ASP A 29 21.53 -0.96 5.96
CA ASP A 29 21.76 -1.79 7.15
C ASP A 29 21.49 -3.27 6.87
N TYR A 30 20.38 -3.56 6.17
CA TYR A 30 20.07 -4.93 5.76
C TYR A 30 21.15 -5.53 4.85
N ILE A 31 21.56 -4.78 3.81
CA ILE A 31 22.57 -5.27 2.88
C ILE A 31 23.92 -5.52 3.58
N ARG A 32 24.27 -4.67 4.53
CA ARG A 32 25.56 -4.74 5.21
C ARG A 32 25.62 -5.81 6.31
N ASN A 33 24.53 -5.95 7.07
CA ASN A 33 24.55 -6.69 8.33
C ASN A 33 23.76 -8.01 8.29
N GLU A 34 22.70 -8.06 7.46
CA GLU A 34 21.74 -9.17 7.51
C GLU A 34 21.73 -10.03 6.23
N ARG A 35 22.09 -9.43 5.11
CA ARG A 35 22.12 -10.13 3.82
C ARG A 35 23.39 -10.97 3.72
N ASP A 36 23.19 -12.24 3.38
CA ASP A 36 24.30 -13.12 3.01
C ASP A 36 24.88 -12.69 1.64
N ASN A 37 25.96 -11.94 1.68
CA ASN A 37 26.61 -11.42 0.48
C ASN A 37 27.53 -12.47 -0.17
N GLU A 38 27.94 -13.51 0.55
CA GLU A 38 28.80 -14.59 0.03
C GLU A 38 28.04 -15.48 -0.95
N ALA A 39 26.71 -15.55 -0.83
CA ALA A 39 25.87 -16.34 -1.72
C ALA A 39 25.77 -15.83 -3.16
N GLY A 40 26.34 -14.66 -3.50
CA GLY A 40 26.40 -14.11 -4.85
C GLY A 40 25.04 -13.81 -5.51
N SER A 41 23.99 -13.64 -4.72
CA SER A 41 22.64 -13.39 -5.22
C SER A 41 22.53 -12.05 -5.91
N VAL A 42 21.85 -12.02 -7.08
CA VAL A 42 21.48 -10.79 -7.80
C VAL A 42 20.24 -10.10 -7.20
N TYR A 43 19.50 -10.80 -6.35
CA TYR A 43 18.28 -10.26 -5.72
C TYR A 43 18.61 -9.49 -4.45
N LEU A 44 17.92 -8.38 -4.24
CA LEU A 44 18.03 -7.62 -3.00
C LEU A 44 17.57 -8.46 -1.79
N PHE A 45 16.46 -9.18 -1.96
CA PHE A 45 15.91 -10.10 -0.98
C PHE A 45 15.93 -11.53 -1.54
N PRO A 46 17.03 -12.26 -1.33
CA PRO A 46 17.13 -13.65 -1.78
C PRO A 46 16.30 -14.58 -0.90
N ASN A 47 15.98 -15.75 -1.46
CA ASN A 47 15.40 -16.83 -0.69
C ASN A 47 16.48 -17.43 0.24
N LYS A 48 16.16 -17.62 1.52
CA LYS A 48 17.10 -18.18 2.51
C LYS A 48 17.54 -19.60 2.20
N LYS A 49 16.71 -20.37 1.47
CA LYS A 49 17.05 -21.77 1.11
C LYS A 49 17.82 -21.87 -0.19
N ASN A 50 17.62 -20.93 -1.09
CA ASN A 50 18.26 -20.88 -2.40
C ASN A 50 18.54 -19.44 -2.80
N ALA A 51 19.76 -18.99 -2.61
CA ALA A 51 20.18 -17.61 -2.88
C ALA A 51 20.08 -17.21 -4.37
N THR A 52 19.97 -18.16 -5.28
CA THR A 52 19.74 -17.89 -6.71
C THR A 52 18.30 -17.51 -7.03
N GLU A 53 17.39 -17.63 -6.06
CA GLU A 53 15.98 -17.30 -6.19
C GLU A 53 15.62 -16.08 -5.33
N ARG A 54 14.58 -15.38 -5.76
CA ARG A 54 14.01 -14.26 -4.98
C ARG A 54 13.20 -14.79 -3.80
N LEU A 55 13.00 -13.93 -2.80
CA LEU A 55 12.05 -14.20 -1.72
C LEU A 55 10.63 -14.32 -2.28
N GLU A 56 9.91 -15.37 -1.91
CA GLU A 56 8.54 -15.59 -2.34
C GLU A 56 7.56 -14.58 -1.73
N ASN A 57 6.55 -14.20 -2.50
CA ASN A 57 5.49 -13.29 -2.05
C ASN A 57 4.75 -13.79 -0.80
N LYS A 58 4.58 -15.12 -0.66
CA LYS A 58 3.97 -15.75 0.53
C LYS A 58 4.80 -15.49 1.78
N SER A 59 6.13 -15.55 1.67
CA SER A 59 7.05 -15.29 2.79
C SER A 59 6.96 -13.85 3.27
N ILE A 60 6.81 -12.88 2.37
CA ILE A 60 6.62 -11.47 2.72
C ILE A 60 5.32 -11.30 3.52
N GLY A 61 4.23 -11.92 3.07
CA GLY A 61 2.95 -11.91 3.79
C GLY A 61 3.06 -12.47 5.20
N THR A 62 3.79 -13.59 5.37
CA THR A 62 4.03 -14.21 6.67
C THR A 62 4.84 -13.30 7.59
N ILE A 63 5.91 -12.69 7.09
CA ILE A 63 6.74 -11.73 7.85
C ILE A 63 5.89 -10.56 8.35
N VAL A 64 5.12 -9.94 7.46
CA VAL A 64 4.23 -8.81 7.81
C VAL A 64 3.20 -9.23 8.87
N ASN A 65 2.61 -10.40 8.71
CA ASN A 65 1.64 -10.92 9.67
C ASN A 65 2.26 -11.14 11.06
N THR A 66 3.45 -11.76 11.11
CA THR A 66 4.17 -11.98 12.35
C THR A 66 4.53 -10.66 13.04
N VAL A 67 4.94 -9.64 12.29
CA VAL A 67 5.22 -8.31 12.84
C VAL A 67 3.94 -7.68 13.42
N PHE A 68 2.82 -7.76 12.72
CA PHE A 68 1.54 -7.24 13.21
C PHE A 68 1.06 -7.94 14.47
N GLU A 69 1.26 -9.26 14.57
CA GLU A 69 0.93 -10.04 15.76
C GLU A 69 1.82 -9.63 16.96
N LYS A 70 3.14 -9.55 16.76
CA LYS A 70 4.08 -9.12 17.80
C LYS A 70 3.80 -7.71 18.33
N LEU A 71 3.38 -6.81 17.46
CA LEU A 71 3.07 -5.43 17.82
C LEU A 71 1.62 -5.25 18.31
N ASN A 72 0.84 -6.33 18.37
CA ASN A 72 -0.57 -6.31 18.79
C ASN A 72 -1.43 -5.32 17.96
N LEU A 73 -1.05 -5.08 16.70
CA LEU A 73 -1.71 -4.13 15.80
C LEU A 73 -3.00 -4.66 15.18
N ARG A 74 -3.31 -5.94 15.38
CA ARG A 74 -4.51 -6.59 14.87
C ARG A 74 -5.62 -6.60 15.90
N LYS A 75 -6.52 -5.62 15.79
CA LYS A 75 -7.83 -5.67 16.41
C LYS A 75 -8.88 -5.51 15.31
N GLY A 76 -9.28 -6.60 14.65
CA GLY A 76 -10.36 -6.60 13.67
C GLY A 76 -10.10 -7.42 12.40
N GLU A 77 -11.16 -7.75 11.68
CA GLU A 77 -11.13 -8.56 10.46
C GLU A 77 -10.63 -7.81 9.21
N SER A 78 -10.46 -6.52 9.30
CA SER A 78 -10.15 -5.64 8.16
C SER A 78 -8.65 -5.58 7.90
N GLY A 79 -8.24 -5.95 6.70
CA GLY A 79 -6.89 -5.68 6.17
C GLY A 79 -5.85 -6.74 6.53
N ARG A 80 -6.00 -7.95 5.99
CA ARG A 80 -4.98 -9.00 6.09
C ARG A 80 -3.91 -8.86 5.01
N GLY A 81 -2.63 -8.92 5.42
CA GLY A 81 -1.48 -9.03 4.52
C GLY A 81 -0.90 -7.70 4.05
N VAL A 82 -0.04 -7.79 3.04
CA VAL A 82 0.78 -6.68 2.50
C VAL A 82 -0.08 -5.57 1.86
N SER A 83 -1.29 -5.89 1.41
CA SER A 83 -2.22 -4.92 0.81
C SER A 83 -2.61 -3.76 1.74
N VAL A 84 -2.55 -3.96 3.06
CA VAL A 84 -2.81 -2.91 4.07
C VAL A 84 -1.96 -1.67 3.83
N PHE A 85 -0.68 -1.84 3.50
CA PHE A 85 0.22 -0.71 3.24
C PHE A 85 -0.22 0.08 2.01
N ARG A 86 -0.65 -0.63 0.96
CA ARG A 86 -1.15 -0.01 -0.27
C ARG A 86 -2.46 0.73 -0.02
N HIS A 87 -3.40 0.12 0.71
CA HIS A 87 -4.66 0.77 1.09
C HIS A 87 -4.42 2.02 1.93
N ASN A 88 -3.55 1.93 2.95
CA ASN A 88 -3.21 3.07 3.79
C ASN A 88 -2.59 4.22 2.99
N LEU A 89 -1.67 3.91 2.05
CA LEU A 89 -1.07 4.93 1.19
C LEU A 89 -2.12 5.60 0.31
N ALA A 90 -2.98 4.81 -0.34
CA ALA A 90 -4.04 5.34 -1.18
C ALA A 90 -4.99 6.27 -0.41
N SER A 91 -5.50 5.82 0.74
CA SER A 91 -6.39 6.62 1.59
C SER A 91 -5.72 7.90 2.11
N LYS A 92 -4.43 7.83 2.48
CA LYS A 92 -3.69 9.03 2.90
C LYS A 92 -3.47 10.04 1.78
N LEU A 93 -3.21 9.59 0.56
CA LEU A 93 -3.04 10.46 -0.59
C LEU A 93 -4.37 11.10 -0.98
N LEU A 94 -5.45 10.31 -0.95
CA LEU A 94 -6.79 10.77 -1.23
C LEU A 94 -7.22 11.83 -0.21
N GLY A 95 -7.04 11.56 1.10
CA GLY A 95 -7.35 12.50 2.18
C GLY A 95 -6.49 13.78 2.18
N LYS A 96 -5.43 13.85 1.37
CA LYS A 96 -4.64 15.06 1.10
C LYS A 96 -5.06 15.77 -0.19
N GLY A 97 -6.15 15.35 -0.83
CA GLY A 97 -6.62 15.93 -2.08
C GLY A 97 -5.76 15.58 -3.30
N THR A 98 -4.96 14.49 -3.23
CA THR A 98 -4.16 14.06 -4.39
C THR A 98 -5.09 13.53 -5.47
N GLU A 99 -4.91 13.97 -6.69
CA GLU A 99 -5.73 13.54 -7.83
C GLU A 99 -5.70 12.01 -8.00
N ILE A 100 -6.87 11.42 -8.24
CA ILE A 100 -7.07 9.97 -8.39
C ILE A 100 -6.14 9.36 -9.45
N ARG A 101 -5.91 10.07 -10.56
CA ARG A 101 -5.00 9.62 -11.62
C ARG A 101 -3.56 9.50 -11.13
N VAL A 102 -3.12 10.45 -10.31
CA VAL A 102 -1.78 10.43 -9.71
C VAL A 102 -1.63 9.25 -8.75
N ILE A 103 -2.65 9.03 -7.91
CA ILE A 103 -2.69 7.88 -6.99
C ILE A 103 -2.62 6.57 -7.77
N SER A 104 -3.43 6.45 -8.83
CA SER A 104 -3.45 5.28 -9.71
C SER A 104 -2.07 5.00 -10.31
N HIS A 105 -1.39 6.05 -10.78
CA HIS A 105 -0.06 5.95 -11.35
C HIS A 105 0.99 5.53 -10.31
N ILE A 106 0.97 6.14 -9.11
CA ILE A 106 1.87 5.76 -7.99
C ILE A 106 1.68 4.30 -7.59
N LEU A 107 0.43 3.83 -7.58
CA LEU A 107 0.11 2.44 -7.25
C LEU A 107 0.34 1.47 -8.42
N GLY A 108 0.62 1.99 -9.63
CA GLY A 108 0.84 1.20 -10.84
C GLY A 108 -0.41 0.49 -11.33
N HIS A 109 -1.57 1.08 -11.14
CA HIS A 109 -2.83 0.55 -11.68
C HIS A 109 -2.92 0.85 -13.18
N ILE A 110 -3.30 -0.15 -13.98
CA ILE A 110 -3.57 0.01 -15.42
C ILE A 110 -4.97 0.58 -15.65
N CYS A 111 -5.93 0.17 -14.82
CA CYS A 111 -7.33 0.54 -14.97
C CYS A 111 -7.78 1.44 -13.81
N SER A 112 -8.50 2.50 -14.14
CA SER A 112 -9.05 3.44 -13.15
C SER A 112 -10.06 2.78 -12.20
N SER A 113 -10.73 1.70 -12.64
CA SER A 113 -11.65 0.94 -11.78
C SER A 113 -10.98 0.29 -10.57
N SER A 114 -9.67 0.06 -10.62
CA SER A 114 -8.90 -0.50 -9.49
C SER A 114 -8.80 0.45 -8.30
N ILE A 115 -9.19 1.71 -8.46
CA ILE A 115 -9.16 2.72 -7.38
C ILE A 115 -10.51 2.84 -6.67
N VAL A 116 -11.59 2.33 -7.26
CA VAL A 116 -12.95 2.42 -6.69
C VAL A 116 -13.02 2.01 -5.21
N PRO A 117 -12.40 0.89 -4.77
CA PRO A 117 -12.45 0.49 -3.36
C PRO A 117 -11.84 1.50 -2.40
N TYR A 118 -10.97 2.39 -2.89
CA TYR A 118 -10.38 3.45 -2.06
C TYR A 118 -11.26 4.69 -2.00
N ILE A 119 -12.00 4.97 -3.08
CA ILE A 119 -12.97 6.07 -3.13
C ILE A 119 -14.15 5.75 -2.20
N ASP A 120 -14.64 4.51 -2.23
CA ASP A 120 -15.74 4.06 -1.37
C ASP A 120 -15.38 4.14 0.14
N ALA A 121 -14.08 4.06 0.45
CA ALA A 121 -13.59 4.22 1.81
C ALA A 121 -13.36 5.68 2.24
N ASP A 122 -13.50 6.63 1.32
CA ASP A 122 -13.27 8.07 1.58
C ASP A 122 -14.54 8.79 2.04
N ILE A 123 -15.11 8.28 3.11
CA ILE A 123 -16.36 8.80 3.72
C ILE A 123 -16.28 10.31 4.04
N PRO A 124 -15.15 10.91 4.51
CA PRO A 124 -15.08 12.34 4.77
C PRO A 124 -15.40 13.19 3.53
N HIS A 125 -14.74 12.93 2.39
CA HIS A 125 -14.99 13.68 1.16
C HIS A 125 -16.35 13.38 0.52
N LEU A 126 -16.85 12.14 0.67
CA LEU A 126 -18.21 11.80 0.23
C LEU A 126 -19.25 12.60 1.02
N ARG A 127 -19.03 12.87 2.31
CA ARG A 127 -19.91 13.71 3.12
C ARG A 127 -19.89 15.18 2.69
N GLU A 128 -18.75 15.71 2.24
CA GLU A 128 -18.63 17.06 1.70
C GLU A 128 -19.39 17.21 0.39
N CYS A 129 -19.49 16.15 -0.42
CA CYS A 129 -20.30 16.11 -1.65
C CYS A 129 -21.79 15.89 -1.37
N GLY A 130 -22.17 15.53 -0.15
CA GLY A 130 -23.56 15.33 0.26
C GLY A 130 -24.35 16.62 0.19
N ILE A 131 -25.54 16.55 -0.39
CA ILE A 131 -26.49 17.68 -0.33
C ILE A 131 -26.88 17.87 1.13
N ASN A 132 -26.66 19.07 1.64
CA ASN A 132 -27.14 19.42 2.98
C ASN A 132 -28.68 19.45 2.96
N ILE A 133 -29.28 18.43 3.55
CA ILE A 133 -30.76 18.30 3.65
C ILE A 133 -31.33 18.91 4.93
N GLU A 134 -30.51 19.50 5.80
CA GLU A 134 -30.98 20.10 7.06
C GLU A 134 -31.95 21.26 6.84
N CYS A 135 -31.87 21.93 5.69
CA CYS A 135 -32.80 22.97 5.30
C CYS A 135 -34.13 22.45 4.70
N TYR A 136 -34.25 21.14 4.45
CA TYR A 136 -35.47 20.50 3.98
C TYR A 136 -36.16 19.78 5.14
N PRO A 137 -37.26 20.35 5.68
CA PRO A 137 -37.99 19.67 6.76
C PRO A 137 -38.56 18.35 6.28
N ILE A 138 -38.29 17.28 7.04
CA ILE A 138 -38.87 15.97 6.78
C ILE A 138 -40.40 16.09 6.95
N ARG A 139 -41.16 15.85 5.90
CA ARG A 139 -42.61 15.76 5.99
C ARG A 139 -42.96 14.51 6.80
N LYS A 140 -43.55 14.72 7.97
CA LYS A 140 -43.98 13.65 8.89
C LYS A 140 -44.96 12.67 8.23
N GLU A 141 -45.70 13.13 7.22
CA GLU A 141 -46.69 12.37 6.44
C GLU A 141 -46.08 11.21 5.61
N LEU A 142 -44.78 11.09 5.51
CA LEU A 142 -44.10 10.01 4.80
C LEU A 142 -43.81 8.78 5.68
N PHE A 143 -44.12 8.85 6.96
CA PHE A 143 -43.85 7.79 7.96
C PHE A 143 -45.10 7.31 8.72
N GLU A 144 -46.29 7.77 8.32
CA GLU A 144 -47.58 7.23 8.70
C GLU A 144 -48.09 6.31 7.56
#